data_5cf84da0c965f2429526b9dc4567b7a1
#
_entry.id   5cf84da0c965f2429526b9dc4567b7a1
#
_cell.length_a   1.000
_cell.length_b   1.000
_cell.length_c   1.000
_cell.angle_alpha   90.00
_cell.angle_beta   90.00
_cell.angle_gamma   90.00
#
_symmetry.space_group_name_H-M   'P 1'
#
loop_
_entity.id
_entity.type
_entity.pdbx_description
1 polymer ?
#
loop_
_entity_poly.entity_id
_entity_poly.type
_entity_poly.pdbx_seq_one_letter_code
_entity_poly.pdbx_strand_id
1 'polypeptide(L)' 'MPSKEGIMLQIMIECWRTGHTIPTGIETDAKTFEELSDFEAQTYCPYCKRNHRWSKSDACLHKPNLKGVH' A
#
# COMPACT_ATOMS: atom_id res chain seq x y z
N MET A 1 22.64 10.27 3.44
CA MET A 1 22.19 10.00 3.88
C MET A 1 21.16 10.10 4.11
N PRO A 2 20.84 10.23 4.03
CA PRO A 2 19.90 10.37 4.33
C PRO A 2 19.03 9.64 4.62
N SER A 3 19.17 9.34 4.95
CA SER A 3 18.59 8.43 5.44
C SER A 3 17.28 8.54 5.97
N LYS A 4 16.81 9.51 6.42
CA LYS A 4 15.54 9.58 6.95
C LYS A 4 14.50 9.44 5.91
N GLU A 5 14.85 9.65 4.71
CA GLU A 5 13.89 9.40 3.71
C GLU A 5 13.76 7.97 3.44
N GLY A 6 14.56 7.16 4.07
CA GLY A 6 14.52 5.75 3.77
C GLY A 6 13.38 4.99 4.38
N ILE A 7 12.47 5.64 5.06
CA ILE A 7 11.36 4.93 5.66
C ILE A 7 10.45 4.42 4.58
N MET A 8 10.32 3.10 4.49
CA MET A 8 9.47 2.50 3.49
C MET A 8 8.09 2.26 4.08
N LEU A 9 7.11 2.65 3.35
CA LEU A 9 5.72 2.45 3.74
C LEU A 9 5.10 1.45 2.82
N GLN A 10 4.10 0.75 3.31
CA GLN A 10 3.40 -0.24 2.50
C GLN A 10 2.21 0.40 1.85
N ILE A 11 2.01 0.09 0.58
CA ILE A 11 0.83 0.55 -0.12
C ILE A 11 -0.27 -0.45 0.18
N MET A 12 -1.36 0.05 0.72
CA MET A 12 -2.49 -0.78 1.11
C MET A 12 -3.72 -0.30 0.39
N ILE A 13 -4.63 -1.21 0.15
CA ILE A 13 -5.93 -0.86 -0.41
C ILE A 13 -6.99 -1.47 0.49
N GLU A 14 -8.21 -1.03 0.31
CA GLU A 14 -9.30 -1.53 1.12
C GLU A 14 -10.24 -2.33 0.25
N CYS A 15 -10.64 -3.48 0.74
CA CYS A 15 -11.62 -4.27 0.03
C CYS A 15 -12.99 -3.68 0.32
N TRP A 16 -13.61 -3.11 -0.70
CA TRP A 16 -14.88 -2.43 -0.46
C TRP A 16 -16.01 -3.39 -0.16
N ARG A 17 -15.78 -4.68 -0.36
CA ARG A 17 -16.82 -5.64 -0.02
C ARG A 17 -16.77 -6.03 1.44
N THR A 18 -15.58 -6.13 2.00
CA THR A 18 -15.44 -6.59 3.38
C THR A 18 -14.92 -5.53 4.32
N GLY A 19 -14.35 -4.47 3.78
CA GLY A 19 -13.76 -3.44 4.62
C GLY A 19 -12.38 -3.76 5.15
N HIS A 20 -11.81 -4.89 4.74
CA HIS A 20 -10.49 -5.25 5.21
C HIS A 20 -9.43 -4.49 4.44
N THR A 21 -8.35 -4.17 5.14
CA THR A 21 -7.19 -3.55 4.50
C THR A 21 -6.30 -4.64 3.95
N ILE A 22 -5.90 -4.50 2.69
CA ILE A 22 -5.15 -5.52 2.00
C ILE A 22 -3.80 -4.97 1.59
N PRO A 23 -2.71 -5.64 1.93
CA PRO A 23 -1.40 -5.20 1.46
C PRO A 23 -1.24 -5.53 -0.01
N THR A 24 -0.70 -4.60 -0.76
CA THR A 24 -0.46 -4.83 -2.18
C THR A 24 0.87 -5.50 -2.44
N GLY A 25 1.73 -5.52 -1.43
CA GLY A 25 3.06 -6.06 -1.64
C GLY A 25 4.04 -5.04 -2.17
N ILE A 26 3.60 -3.82 -2.34
CA ILE A 26 4.47 -2.77 -2.86
C ILE A 26 4.84 -1.84 -1.72
N GLU A 27 6.12 -1.50 -1.65
CA GLU A 27 6.60 -0.59 -0.63
C GLU A 27 7.24 0.61 -1.31
N THR A 28 7.03 1.77 -0.73
CA THR A 28 7.61 2.98 -1.26
C THR A 28 7.61 4.01 -0.13
N ASP A 29 8.34 5.10 -0.31
CA ASP A 29 8.27 6.16 0.69
C ASP A 29 7.22 7.17 0.26
N ALA A 30 6.83 8.03 1.21
CA ALA A 30 5.73 8.95 0.95
C ALA A 30 6.05 9.91 -0.18
N LYS A 31 7.29 10.38 -0.23
CA LYS A 31 7.63 11.34 -1.26
C LYS A 31 7.56 10.73 -2.65
N THR A 32 8.10 9.54 -2.79
CA THR A 32 8.05 8.86 -4.08
C THR A 32 6.61 8.59 -4.48
N PHE A 33 5.79 8.18 -3.53
CA PHE A 33 4.41 7.89 -3.84
C PHE A 33 3.70 9.15 -4.32
N GLU A 34 3.97 10.28 -3.69
CA GLU A 34 3.31 11.51 -4.10
C GLU A 34 3.74 11.95 -5.48
N GLU A 35 4.96 11.63 -5.86
CA GLU A 35 5.46 12.06 -7.16
C GLU A 35 5.05 11.15 -8.29
N LEU A 36 4.47 10.00 -7.98
CA LEU A 36 4.05 9.10 -9.02
C LEU A 36 2.83 9.63 -9.74
N SER A 37 2.79 9.42 -11.04
CA SER A 37 1.58 9.74 -11.78
C SER A 37 0.50 8.75 -11.40
N ASP A 38 -0.72 9.06 -11.73
CA ASP A 38 -1.79 8.11 -11.53
C ASP A 38 -1.47 6.83 -12.27
N PHE A 39 -1.77 5.73 -11.62
CA PHE A 39 -1.56 4.42 -12.22
C PHE A 39 -2.62 3.48 -11.71
N GLU A 40 -2.75 2.36 -12.39
CA GLU A 40 -3.66 1.32 -11.96
C GLU A 40 -2.89 0.04 -11.77
N ALA A 41 -3.36 -0.75 -10.82
CA ALA A 41 -2.73 -2.01 -10.53
C ALA A 41 -3.80 -2.98 -10.07
N GLN A 42 -3.42 -4.22 -9.90
CA GLN A 42 -4.33 -5.24 -9.41
C GLN A 42 -3.67 -5.98 -8.28
N THR A 43 -4.45 -6.33 -7.28
CA THR A 43 -3.96 -7.07 -6.13
C THR A 43 -4.98 -8.14 -5.80
N TYR A 44 -4.51 -9.34 -5.56
CA TYR A 44 -5.40 -10.42 -5.19
C TYR A 44 -5.93 -10.19 -3.78
N CYS A 45 -7.22 -10.29 -3.63
CA CYS A 45 -7.86 -10.11 -2.33
C CYS A 45 -8.27 -11.47 -1.80
N PRO A 46 -7.63 -11.95 -0.73
CA PRO A 46 -8.01 -13.26 -0.20
C PRO A 46 -9.39 -13.26 0.44
N TYR A 47 -9.90 -12.09 0.79
CA TYR A 47 -11.21 -12.04 1.40
C TYR A 47 -12.32 -12.23 0.37
N CYS A 48 -12.12 -11.70 -0.84
CA CYS A 48 -13.07 -11.87 -1.92
C CYS A 48 -12.68 -12.97 -2.86
N LYS A 49 -11.44 -13.44 -2.78
CA LYS A 49 -10.90 -14.48 -3.63
C LYS A 49 -10.94 -14.08 -5.08
N ARG A 50 -10.62 -12.81 -5.34
CA ARG A 50 -10.52 -12.30 -6.69
C ARG A 50 -9.63 -11.09 -6.68
N ASN A 51 -9.19 -10.65 -7.85
CA ASN A 51 -8.34 -9.49 -7.95
C ASN A 51 -9.16 -8.22 -7.83
N HIS A 52 -8.60 -7.25 -7.10
CA HIS A 52 -9.16 -5.92 -7.06
C HIS A 52 -8.31 -5.01 -7.90
N ARG A 53 -8.93 -4.27 -8.77
CA ARG A 53 -8.22 -3.25 -9.53
C ARG A 53 -8.32 -1.95 -8.75
N TRP A 54 -7.18 -1.28 -8.60
CA TRP A 54 -7.15 -0.07 -7.82
C TRP A 54 -6.22 0.93 -8.48
N SER A 55 -6.44 2.20 -8.18
CA SER A 55 -5.59 3.24 -8.71
C SER A 55 -4.88 3.93 -7.57
N LYS A 56 -3.98 4.84 -7.91
CA LYS A 56 -3.22 5.54 -6.89
C LYS A 56 -4.14 6.19 -5.87
N SER A 57 -5.24 6.76 -6.32
CA SER A 57 -6.13 7.45 -5.40
C SER A 57 -6.88 6.50 -4.47
N ASP A 58 -6.92 5.22 -4.81
CA ASP A 58 -7.57 4.25 -3.94
C ASP A 58 -6.63 3.69 -2.88
N ALA A 59 -5.36 3.97 -3.02
CA ALA A 59 -4.36 3.38 -2.15
C ALA A 59 -4.00 4.32 -1.04
N CYS A 60 -3.50 3.77 0.05
CA CYS A 60 -2.97 4.60 1.12
C CYS A 60 -1.69 3.98 1.61
N LEU A 61 -0.90 4.78 2.30
CA LEU A 61 0.37 4.34 2.80
C LEU A 61 0.24 4.05 4.27
N HIS A 62 0.77 2.91 4.68
CA HIS A 62 0.76 2.51 6.06
C HIS A 62 2.17 2.18 6.49
N LYS A 63 2.49 2.49 7.71
CA LYS A 63 3.79 2.12 8.22
C LYS A 63 3.88 0.63 8.31
N PRO A 64 5.07 0.07 8.05
CA PRO A 64 5.21 -1.35 8.19
C PRO A 64 4.99 -1.76 9.63
N ASN A 65 4.57 -2.99 9.80
CA ASN A 65 4.30 -3.50 11.12
C ASN A 65 5.61 -3.87 11.77
N LEU A 66 6.07 -3.04 12.68
CA LEU A 66 7.34 -3.28 13.33
C LEU A 66 7.20 -3.70 14.77
N LYS A 67 6.09 -4.29 15.10
CA LYS A 67 5.87 -4.60 16.46
C LYS A 67 6.92 -5.46 17.07
N GLY A 68 7.59 -6.21 16.32
CA GLY A 68 8.63 -7.01 16.91
C GLY A 68 9.81 -6.20 17.36
N VAL A 69 9.83 -4.96 17.01
CA VAL A 69 10.94 -4.13 17.31
C VAL A 69 10.92 -3.61 18.72
N HIS A 70 9.77 -3.47 19.26
CA HIS A 70 9.78 -2.88 20.55
C HIS A 70 9.69 -3.84 21.66
#